data_97e015fe2779ad1596ea3340d8f115d8
#
_entry.id   97e015fe2779ad1596ea3340d8f115d8
#
_cell.length_a   1.000
_cell.length_b   1.000
_cell.length_c   1.000
_cell.angle_alpha   90.00
_cell.angle_beta   90.00
_cell.angle_gamma   90.00
#
_symmetry.space_group_name_H-M   'P 1'
#
loop_
_entity.id
_entity.type
_entity.pdbx_description
1 polymer ?
#
loop_
_entity_poly.entity_id
_entity_poly.type
_entity_poly.pdbx_seq_one_letter_code
_entity_poly.pdbx_strand_id
1 'polypeptide(L)'
;MKKEMKKSRLNSVTEILPSATFAFRIFKSTVGLFIMIAVMLLSSCEKDEFDPFDKPDSILPDRFKVEIPSSISSAYIQKDGQVDTLKGNDIYSNLRTFIRVGENGAEIAQNIMLSIAALNLNRPLELTYISDDDGRTKNLKIIENVQYEEATWHYRMTISDIEDGTPAIGMQVFWRWDPLVGIAILNPYNIDRNTEEIYTETTFRIDYSEAGNLGYDAHMLVSFSGYPLPNPLQNPYGLDKMKMFVGKTGDHVTVYGNSSHPNAKFFSNETGFNWAFVAAADENLDIAVAEVGLPPLDLDATDRETLLGTYSIYNVLHDQILSVWPTIDPEILNAYLYNTQAPGYFNQTGFVQAGTEPSEDYLPLKEFIQNLAPYNPASILEMNIEFDE
;
A
#
# COMPACT_ATOMS: atom_id res chain seq x y z
N MET A 1 59.23 -2.11 19.25
CA MET A 1 58.50 -1.07 18.50
C MET A 1 57.11 -1.65 18.22
N LYS A 2 56.12 -1.43 19.08
CA LYS A 2 54.73 -1.86 18.91
C LYS A 2 53.98 -0.73 18.16
N LYS A 3 53.43 -1.03 17.00
CA LYS A 3 52.56 -0.15 16.25
C LYS A 3 51.11 -0.38 16.70
N GLU A 4 50.54 0.54 17.40
CA GLU A 4 49.12 0.57 17.75
C GLU A 4 48.29 0.80 16.46
N MET A 5 47.41 -0.16 16.15
CA MET A 5 46.35 0.04 15.13
C MET A 5 45.17 0.72 15.78
N LYS A 6 44.92 1.94 15.40
CA LYS A 6 43.69 2.71 15.70
C LYS A 6 42.47 1.98 15.16
N LYS A 7 41.60 1.49 16.01
CA LYS A 7 40.25 1.03 15.67
C LYS A 7 39.42 2.28 15.33
N SER A 8 39.13 2.50 14.05
CA SER A 8 38.05 3.40 13.65
C SER A 8 36.72 2.71 13.96
N ARG A 9 35.94 3.30 14.84
CA ARG A 9 34.55 2.93 15.07
C ARG A 9 33.76 3.27 13.79
N LEU A 10 33.30 2.27 13.08
CA LEU A 10 32.21 2.42 12.12
C LEU A 10 30.95 2.65 12.94
N ASN A 11 30.41 3.86 12.87
CA ASN A 11 29.08 4.15 13.37
C ASN A 11 28.09 3.33 12.53
N SER A 12 27.30 2.52 13.22
CA SER A 12 26.18 1.79 12.65
C SER A 12 25.17 2.76 12.04
N VAL A 13 25.05 2.70 10.73
CA VAL A 13 23.95 3.35 9.99
C VAL A 13 22.72 2.43 10.14
N THR A 14 21.95 2.67 11.18
CA THR A 14 20.58 2.13 11.33
C THR A 14 19.62 3.13 10.70
N GLU A 15 19.64 3.25 9.38
CA GLU A 15 18.65 4.00 8.62
C GLU A 15 18.36 3.25 7.33
N ILE A 16 17.49 2.25 7.42
CA ILE A 16 16.91 1.65 6.22
C ILE A 16 15.55 1.08 6.59
N LEU A 17 14.54 1.88 6.45
CA LEU A 17 13.17 1.72 5.96
C LEU A 17 12.28 2.82 6.56
N PRO A 18 11.89 3.85 5.79
CA PRO A 18 11.03 4.92 6.31
C PRO A 18 9.59 4.47 6.58
N SER A 19 9.15 3.32 6.06
CA SER A 19 7.76 2.91 6.07
C SER A 19 7.18 2.59 7.47
N ALA A 20 7.94 1.98 8.35
CA ALA A 20 7.44 1.63 9.70
C ALA A 20 7.41 2.85 10.65
N THR A 21 8.31 3.82 10.43
CA THR A 21 8.35 5.04 11.22
C THR A 21 7.28 6.06 10.80
N PHE A 22 6.87 6.05 9.55
CA PHE A 22 5.84 6.94 9.03
C PHE A 22 4.46 6.60 9.62
N ALA A 23 4.02 5.37 9.53
CA ALA A 23 2.74 4.94 10.12
C ALA A 23 2.70 5.12 11.66
N PHE A 24 3.84 4.90 12.34
CA PHE A 24 3.91 5.01 13.80
C PHE A 24 3.96 6.46 14.33
N ARG A 25 4.47 7.41 13.54
CA ARG A 25 4.42 8.84 13.90
C ARG A 25 3.01 9.41 13.75
N ILE A 26 2.32 9.14 12.66
CA ILE A 26 0.92 9.57 12.47
C ILE A 26 0.02 9.04 13.59
N PHE A 27 0.24 7.80 14.05
CA PHE A 27 -0.58 7.20 15.12
C PHE A 27 -0.40 7.87 16.50
N LYS A 28 0.78 8.43 16.81
CA LYS A 28 0.99 9.14 18.09
C LYS A 28 0.31 10.51 18.15
N SER A 29 0.05 11.10 17.04
CA SER A 29 -0.36 12.48 16.87
C SER A 29 -1.88 12.65 16.84
N THR A 30 -2.63 11.69 16.32
CA THR A 30 -4.10 11.71 16.30
C THR A 30 -4.75 11.82 17.69
N VAL A 31 -4.05 11.46 18.76
CA VAL A 31 -4.56 11.59 20.15
C VAL A 31 -4.61 13.06 20.62
N GLY A 32 -3.69 13.90 20.16
CA GLY A 32 -3.65 15.32 20.55
C GLY A 32 -4.74 16.16 19.90
N LEU A 33 -5.12 15.87 18.65
CA LEU A 33 -6.27 16.48 17.96
C LEU A 33 -7.56 16.30 18.77
N PHE A 34 -7.71 15.18 19.47
CA PHE A 34 -8.86 14.90 20.35
C PHE A 34 -9.02 15.87 21.50
N ILE A 35 -7.94 16.32 22.12
CA ILE A 35 -8.00 17.13 23.33
C ILE A 35 -8.41 18.57 22.99
N MET A 36 -7.92 19.13 21.90
CA MET A 36 -8.16 20.52 21.54
C MET A 36 -9.58 20.75 21.00
N ILE A 37 -10.10 19.86 20.19
CA ILE A 37 -11.48 19.92 19.66
C ILE A 37 -12.50 19.64 20.76
N ALA A 38 -12.21 18.74 21.69
CA ALA A 38 -13.08 18.49 22.86
C ALA A 38 -13.23 19.74 23.74
N VAL A 39 -12.20 20.56 23.89
CA VAL A 39 -12.24 21.80 24.68
C VAL A 39 -13.08 22.90 24.01
N MET A 40 -13.08 22.97 22.67
CA MET A 40 -13.93 23.93 21.94
C MET A 40 -15.42 23.55 21.93
N LEU A 41 -15.74 22.28 21.99
CA LEU A 41 -17.15 21.80 22.05
C LEU A 41 -17.77 21.96 23.43
N LEU A 42 -16.96 22.08 24.50
CA LEU A 42 -17.47 22.28 25.89
C LEU A 42 -17.90 23.72 26.18
N SER A 43 -17.59 24.69 25.28
CA SER A 43 -17.96 26.10 25.46
C SER A 43 -19.30 26.51 24.82
N SER A 44 -20.00 25.59 24.14
CA SER A 44 -21.34 25.80 23.57
C SER A 44 -22.38 25.01 24.37
N CYS A 45 -22.65 25.42 25.59
CA CYS A 45 -23.75 24.86 26.38
C CYS A 45 -25.07 25.60 26.08
N GLU A 46 -25.94 25.02 25.28
CA GLU A 46 -27.38 25.04 25.49
C GLU A 46 -27.79 23.66 25.99
N LYS A 47 -28.59 23.62 27.11
CA LYS A 47 -28.99 22.38 27.76
C LYS A 47 -30.14 21.76 26.97
N ASP A 48 -29.84 20.84 26.06
CA ASP A 48 -30.75 19.78 25.67
C ASP A 48 -30.44 18.57 26.54
N GLU A 49 -31.44 17.91 27.10
CA GLU A 49 -31.31 16.68 27.90
C GLU A 49 -30.70 15.59 26.99
N PHE A 50 -29.41 15.32 27.22
CA PHE A 50 -28.68 14.32 26.48
C PHE A 50 -29.13 12.94 26.88
N ASP A 51 -29.90 12.26 26.02
CA ASP A 51 -30.18 10.82 26.16
C ASP A 51 -28.89 10.06 25.78
N PRO A 52 -28.21 9.37 26.73
CA PRO A 52 -26.99 8.65 26.47
C PRO A 52 -27.14 7.44 25.52
N PHE A 53 -28.35 7.10 25.09
CA PHE A 53 -28.68 6.00 24.19
C PHE A 53 -28.95 6.45 22.75
N ASP A 54 -29.15 7.75 22.51
CA ASP A 54 -29.35 8.32 21.17
C ASP A 54 -28.01 8.94 20.69
N LYS A 55 -27.06 8.08 20.32
CA LYS A 55 -25.86 8.57 19.60
C LYS A 55 -26.32 9.06 18.24
N PRO A 56 -26.17 10.35 17.89
CA PRO A 56 -26.42 10.77 16.53
C PRO A 56 -25.46 9.96 15.63
N ASP A 57 -26.01 9.24 14.66
CA ASP A 57 -25.22 8.48 13.71
C ASP A 57 -24.23 9.44 13.04
N SER A 58 -22.93 9.15 13.16
CA SER A 58 -21.89 9.93 12.48
C SER A 58 -22.13 9.87 10.97
N ILE A 59 -21.99 11.01 10.29
CA ILE A 59 -22.04 11.03 8.82
C ILE A 59 -20.77 10.44 8.18
N LEU A 60 -19.69 10.24 8.96
CA LEU A 60 -18.44 9.65 8.48
C LEU A 60 -18.47 8.13 8.64
N PRO A 61 -17.97 7.38 7.66
CA PRO A 61 -17.81 5.94 7.74
C PRO A 61 -16.76 5.55 8.80
N ASP A 62 -17.01 4.45 9.47
CA ASP A 62 -16.12 3.83 10.46
C ASP A 62 -15.19 2.77 9.83
N ARG A 63 -15.42 2.42 8.57
CA ARG A 63 -14.60 1.47 7.80
C ARG A 63 -14.28 2.03 6.43
N PHE A 64 -13.03 1.89 6.00
CA PHE A 64 -12.56 2.33 4.68
C PHE A 64 -11.35 1.52 4.20
N LYS A 65 -11.16 0.34 4.76
CA LYS A 65 -10.04 -0.55 4.45
C LYS A 65 -10.50 -2.01 4.51
N VAL A 66 -9.94 -2.84 3.65
CA VAL A 66 -9.95 -4.30 3.80
C VAL A 66 -8.66 -4.72 4.47
N GLU A 67 -8.74 -5.46 5.58
CA GLU A 67 -7.57 -5.99 6.27
C GLU A 67 -6.90 -7.08 5.43
N ILE A 68 -5.57 -7.06 5.37
CA ILE A 68 -4.78 -8.05 4.62
C ILE A 68 -3.99 -8.89 5.64
N PRO A 69 -4.08 -10.24 5.58
CA PRO A 69 -3.37 -11.12 6.50
C PRO A 69 -1.85 -10.91 6.48
N SER A 70 -1.22 -11.10 7.65
CA SER A 70 0.22 -10.87 7.82
C SER A 70 1.08 -11.82 6.99
N SER A 71 0.54 -12.96 6.60
CA SER A 71 1.19 -13.90 5.68
C SER A 71 1.56 -13.27 4.35
N ILE A 72 0.71 -12.36 3.80
CA ILE A 72 0.95 -11.72 2.49
C ILE A 72 1.21 -10.20 2.57
N SER A 73 1.00 -9.56 3.73
CA SER A 73 1.28 -8.14 3.95
C SER A 73 2.12 -7.95 5.20
N SER A 74 3.41 -7.68 5.03
CA SER A 74 4.31 -7.43 6.15
C SER A 74 5.57 -6.72 5.68
N ALA A 75 6.11 -5.83 6.51
CA ALA A 75 7.41 -5.23 6.25
C ALA A 75 8.52 -6.30 6.31
N TYR A 76 9.20 -6.51 5.20
CA TYR A 76 10.39 -7.36 5.15
C TYR A 76 11.58 -6.57 5.70
N ILE A 77 12.18 -7.07 6.77
CA ILE A 77 13.46 -6.56 7.26
C ILE A 77 14.56 -7.31 6.51
N GLN A 78 15.14 -6.68 5.50
CA GLN A 78 16.32 -7.23 4.81
C GLN A 78 17.43 -7.39 5.85
N LYS A 79 17.87 -8.63 6.06
CA LYS A 79 19.06 -8.88 6.90
C LYS A 79 20.28 -8.33 6.17
N ASP A 80 21.00 -7.43 6.84
CA ASP A 80 22.21 -6.80 6.32
C ASP A 80 23.14 -7.79 5.59
N GLY A 81 23.53 -7.46 4.37
CA GLY A 81 24.82 -7.83 3.85
C GLY A 81 24.95 -8.63 2.57
N GLN A 82 23.91 -8.86 1.74
CA GLN A 82 24.16 -9.38 0.41
C GLN A 82 23.06 -8.99 -0.60
N VAL A 83 23.34 -7.95 -1.37
CA VAL A 83 22.65 -7.67 -2.64
C VAL A 83 23.51 -8.29 -3.75
N ASP A 84 23.49 -9.60 -3.92
CA ASP A 84 24.35 -10.20 -4.95
C ASP A 84 23.61 -10.89 -6.09
N THR A 85 22.37 -11.28 -5.93
CA THR A 85 21.56 -11.80 -7.04
C THR A 85 20.09 -11.81 -6.65
N LEU A 86 19.22 -11.41 -7.58
CA LEU A 86 17.77 -11.55 -7.44
C LEU A 86 17.44 -13.05 -7.40
N LYS A 87 16.94 -13.52 -6.28
CA LYS A 87 16.53 -14.91 -6.09
C LYS A 87 15.02 -14.99 -5.92
N GLY A 88 14.43 -16.14 -6.17
CA GLY A 88 13.00 -16.35 -5.97
C GLY A 88 12.53 -15.93 -4.56
N ASN A 89 13.33 -16.24 -3.53
CA ASN A 89 13.06 -15.82 -2.15
C ASN A 89 12.93 -14.30 -2.00
N ASP A 90 13.82 -13.53 -2.65
CA ASP A 90 13.83 -12.08 -2.54
C ASP A 90 12.63 -11.47 -3.25
N ILE A 91 12.25 -12.03 -4.42
CA ILE A 91 11.10 -11.57 -5.19
C ILE A 91 9.81 -11.77 -4.40
N TYR A 92 9.58 -12.96 -3.84
CA TYR A 92 8.39 -13.25 -3.04
C TYR A 92 8.37 -12.48 -1.71
N SER A 93 9.53 -12.30 -1.07
CA SER A 93 9.62 -11.51 0.16
C SER A 93 9.34 -10.03 -0.08
N ASN A 94 9.84 -9.46 -1.19
CA ASN A 94 9.58 -8.07 -1.57
C ASN A 94 8.10 -7.85 -1.92
N LEU A 95 7.40 -8.83 -2.51
CA LEU A 95 5.96 -8.73 -2.78
C LEU A 95 5.18 -8.37 -1.51
N ARG A 96 5.44 -9.02 -0.38
CA ARG A 96 4.79 -8.71 0.90
C ARG A 96 5.00 -7.27 1.34
N THR A 97 6.22 -6.76 1.12
CA THR A 97 6.56 -5.37 1.44
C THR A 97 5.80 -4.40 0.55
N PHE A 98 5.67 -4.68 -0.73
CA PHE A 98 4.94 -3.81 -1.66
C PHE A 98 3.45 -3.79 -1.35
N ILE A 99 2.85 -4.95 -1.07
CA ILE A 99 1.45 -5.04 -0.62
C ILE A 99 1.27 -4.21 0.66
N ARG A 100 2.21 -4.29 1.63
CA ARG A 100 2.15 -3.50 2.86
C ARG A 100 2.24 -1.99 2.62
N VAL A 101 3.03 -1.54 1.64
CA VAL A 101 3.07 -0.11 1.26
C VAL A 101 1.70 0.37 0.77
N GLY A 102 1.03 -0.40 -0.08
CA GLY A 102 -0.32 -0.08 -0.53
C GLY A 102 -1.34 -0.10 0.63
N GLU A 103 -1.30 -1.12 1.48
CA GLU A 103 -2.16 -1.22 2.66
C GLU A 103 -2.00 -0.02 3.61
N ASN A 104 -0.77 0.46 3.82
CA ASN A 104 -0.50 1.62 4.67
C ASN A 104 -1.22 2.88 4.18
N GLY A 105 -1.33 3.11 2.87
CA GLY A 105 -2.09 4.23 2.32
C GLY A 105 -3.57 4.19 2.74
N ALA A 106 -4.20 3.02 2.65
CA ALA A 106 -5.59 2.82 3.08
C ALA A 106 -5.72 2.95 4.62
N GLU A 107 -4.75 2.45 5.37
CA GLU A 107 -4.72 2.57 6.84
C GLU A 107 -4.62 4.03 7.29
N ILE A 108 -3.79 4.86 6.65
CA ILE A 108 -3.69 6.28 6.94
C ILE A 108 -5.03 6.97 6.68
N ALA A 109 -5.64 6.75 5.52
CA ALA A 109 -6.92 7.32 5.17
C ALA A 109 -8.02 6.94 6.18
N GLN A 110 -8.12 5.65 6.52
CA GLN A 110 -9.08 5.17 7.53
C GLN A 110 -8.85 5.80 8.91
N ASN A 111 -7.61 5.88 9.38
CA ASN A 111 -7.29 6.44 10.70
C ASN A 111 -7.64 7.93 10.80
N ILE A 112 -7.41 8.71 9.74
CA ILE A 112 -7.84 10.11 9.68
C ILE A 112 -9.36 10.21 9.76
N MET A 113 -10.09 9.39 8.98
CA MET A 113 -11.56 9.38 9.00
C MET A 113 -12.11 8.98 10.35
N LEU A 114 -11.58 7.93 11.00
CA LEU A 114 -11.97 7.50 12.34
C LEU A 114 -11.71 8.59 13.40
N SER A 115 -10.60 9.31 13.29
CA SER A 115 -10.27 10.40 14.19
C SER A 115 -11.31 11.53 14.11
N ILE A 116 -11.78 11.85 12.89
CA ILE A 116 -12.82 12.85 12.67
C ILE A 116 -14.21 12.30 13.06
N ALA A 117 -14.51 11.03 12.77
CA ALA A 117 -15.76 10.39 13.13
C ALA A 117 -15.99 10.36 14.64
N ALA A 118 -14.92 10.26 15.44
CA ALA A 118 -15.01 10.32 16.90
C ALA A 118 -15.54 11.66 17.44
N LEU A 119 -15.59 12.71 16.60
CA LEU A 119 -16.23 13.99 16.94
C LEU A 119 -17.77 13.92 16.84
N ASN A 120 -18.35 12.77 16.46
CA ASN A 120 -19.78 12.54 16.27
C ASN A 120 -20.45 13.61 15.40
N LEU A 121 -19.83 13.92 14.26
CA LEU A 121 -20.36 14.90 13.33
C LEU A 121 -21.61 14.32 12.63
N ASN A 122 -22.72 15.01 12.77
CA ASN A 122 -24.02 14.62 12.21
C ASN A 122 -24.52 15.55 11.10
N ARG A 123 -23.72 16.51 10.66
CA ARG A 123 -24.05 17.49 9.61
C ARG A 123 -22.79 18.01 8.91
N PRO A 124 -22.92 18.53 7.70
CA PRO A 124 -21.89 19.29 7.01
C PRO A 124 -21.37 20.45 7.86
N LEU A 125 -20.07 20.70 7.78
CA LEU A 125 -19.40 21.77 8.53
C LEU A 125 -18.13 22.25 7.83
N GLU A 126 -17.65 23.40 8.24
CA GLU A 126 -16.31 23.88 7.91
C GLU A 126 -15.66 24.43 9.17
N LEU A 127 -14.44 24.01 9.44
CA LEU A 127 -13.69 24.48 10.60
C LEU A 127 -12.19 24.63 10.27
N THR A 128 -11.56 25.62 10.89
CA THR A 128 -10.13 25.83 10.84
C THR A 128 -9.54 25.44 12.20
N TYR A 129 -8.42 24.71 12.18
CA TYR A 129 -7.76 24.25 13.40
C TYR A 129 -6.25 24.26 13.22
N ILE A 130 -5.51 24.21 14.34
CA ILE A 130 -4.06 24.01 14.34
C ILE A 130 -3.83 22.51 14.50
N SER A 131 -3.10 21.91 13.56
CA SER A 131 -2.74 20.51 13.59
C SER A 131 -1.72 20.24 14.70
N ASP A 132 -1.96 19.20 15.50
CA ASP A 132 -1.01 18.78 16.53
C ASP A 132 0.21 18.06 15.93
N ASP A 133 0.11 17.59 14.68
CA ASP A 133 1.18 16.89 14.00
C ASP A 133 2.34 17.82 13.64
N ASP A 134 2.03 18.91 12.95
CA ASP A 134 3.02 19.85 12.39
C ASP A 134 2.86 21.29 12.89
N GLY A 135 1.85 21.53 13.74
CA GLY A 135 1.56 22.87 14.28
C GLY A 135 1.03 23.85 13.24
N ARG A 136 0.67 23.40 12.05
CA ARG A 136 0.18 24.22 10.94
C ARG A 136 -1.32 24.41 10.97
N THR A 137 -1.78 25.51 10.38
CA THR A 137 -3.20 25.81 10.27
C THR A 137 -3.82 24.99 9.14
N LYS A 138 -4.82 24.17 9.48
CA LYS A 138 -5.57 23.32 8.53
C LYS A 138 -7.02 23.77 8.46
N ASN A 139 -7.65 23.49 7.31
CA ASN A 139 -9.09 23.63 7.10
C ASN A 139 -9.70 22.25 6.84
N LEU A 140 -10.72 21.89 7.62
CA LEU A 140 -11.56 20.72 7.40
C LEU A 140 -12.92 21.20 6.89
N LYS A 141 -13.36 20.71 5.74
CA LYS A 141 -14.64 21.03 5.14
C LYS A 141 -15.37 19.76 4.76
N ILE A 142 -16.64 19.64 5.20
CA ILE A 142 -17.54 18.55 4.81
C ILE A 142 -18.75 19.20 4.14
N ILE A 143 -19.05 18.78 2.92
CA ILE A 143 -20.21 19.20 2.14
C ILE A 143 -20.98 17.99 1.64
N GLU A 144 -22.25 18.18 1.27
CA GLU A 144 -23.15 17.12 0.82
C GLU A 144 -23.58 17.31 -0.64
N ASN A 145 -24.07 16.23 -1.26
CA ASN A 145 -24.61 16.20 -2.63
C ASN A 145 -23.60 16.66 -3.69
N VAL A 146 -22.43 16.02 -3.72
CA VAL A 146 -21.31 16.39 -4.60
C VAL A 146 -21.28 15.51 -5.84
N GLN A 147 -20.92 16.09 -6.99
CA GLN A 147 -20.60 15.36 -8.22
C GLN A 147 -19.09 15.14 -8.29
N TYR A 148 -18.67 13.91 -8.52
CA TYR A 148 -17.27 13.56 -8.78
C TYR A 148 -17.22 12.27 -9.61
N GLU A 149 -16.39 12.24 -10.67
CA GLU A 149 -16.22 11.11 -11.60
C GLU A 149 -17.56 10.51 -12.09
N GLU A 150 -18.44 11.36 -12.63
CA GLU A 150 -19.76 10.99 -13.17
C GLU A 150 -20.74 10.37 -12.14
N ALA A 151 -20.38 10.37 -10.85
CA ALA A 151 -21.22 9.88 -9.76
C ALA A 151 -21.66 10.99 -8.82
N THR A 152 -22.86 10.80 -8.20
CA THR A 152 -23.32 11.64 -7.10
C THR A 152 -22.93 10.99 -5.77
N TRP A 153 -22.25 11.75 -4.94
CA TRP A 153 -21.80 11.35 -3.62
C TRP A 153 -22.64 12.05 -2.56
N HIS A 154 -22.97 11.33 -1.47
CA HIS A 154 -23.70 11.93 -0.36
C HIS A 154 -22.88 13.02 0.32
N TYR A 155 -21.57 12.78 0.47
CA TYR A 155 -20.65 13.71 1.13
C TYR A 155 -19.29 13.77 0.44
N ARG A 156 -18.64 14.94 0.60
CA ARG A 156 -17.20 15.12 0.39
C ARG A 156 -16.58 15.76 1.62
N MET A 157 -15.51 15.19 2.11
CA MET A 157 -14.62 15.79 3.09
C MET A 157 -13.34 16.24 2.40
N THR A 158 -12.86 17.44 2.74
CA THR A 158 -11.57 17.97 2.28
C THR A 158 -10.79 18.48 3.48
N ILE A 159 -9.51 18.10 3.58
CA ILE A 159 -8.53 18.65 4.53
C ILE A 159 -7.46 19.36 3.72
N SER A 160 -7.22 20.63 4.03
CA SER A 160 -6.21 21.46 3.36
C SER A 160 -5.30 22.13 4.36
N ASP A 161 -4.02 22.20 4.07
CA ASP A 161 -3.08 23.09 4.71
C ASP A 161 -3.27 24.50 4.16
N ILE A 162 -3.52 25.48 5.02
CA ILE A 162 -3.79 26.87 4.63
C ILE A 162 -2.79 27.87 5.21
N GLU A 163 -1.73 27.39 5.87
CA GLU A 163 -0.74 28.25 6.56
C GLU A 163 -0.04 29.21 5.61
N ASP A 164 0.31 28.80 4.41
CA ASP A 164 1.08 29.59 3.45
C ASP A 164 0.19 30.48 2.54
N GLY A 165 -1.11 30.59 2.84
CA GLY A 165 -2.06 31.43 2.12
C GLY A 165 -2.63 30.81 0.83
N THR A 166 -1.97 29.84 0.22
CA THR A 166 -2.52 29.02 -0.87
C THR A 166 -2.89 27.66 -0.31
N PRO A 167 -4.17 27.25 -0.35
CA PRO A 167 -4.58 25.95 0.17
C PRO A 167 -3.85 24.80 -0.54
N ALA A 168 -3.20 23.94 0.21
CA ALA A 168 -2.62 22.68 -0.27
C ALA A 168 -3.49 21.53 0.23
N ILE A 169 -4.20 20.86 -0.70
CA ILE A 169 -5.09 19.74 -0.34
C ILE A 169 -4.22 18.56 0.11
N GLY A 170 -4.49 18.08 1.32
CA GLY A 170 -3.84 16.91 1.88
C GLY A 170 -4.72 15.65 1.78
N MET A 171 -6.04 15.79 1.86
CA MET A 171 -6.96 14.68 1.74
C MET A 171 -8.30 15.12 1.20
N GLN A 172 -8.88 14.30 0.33
CA GLN A 172 -10.28 14.36 -0.08
C GLN A 172 -10.90 12.99 0.08
N VAL A 173 -12.11 12.92 0.61
CA VAL A 173 -12.89 11.67 0.71
C VAL A 173 -14.28 11.92 0.20
N PHE A 174 -14.73 11.09 -0.73
CA PHE A 174 -16.09 11.04 -1.24
C PHE A 174 -16.74 9.77 -0.77
N TRP A 175 -17.98 9.82 -0.25
CA TRP A 175 -18.66 8.59 0.14
C TRP A 175 -20.17 8.70 0.01
N ARG A 176 -20.79 7.53 -0.10
CA ARG A 176 -22.23 7.32 -0.01
C ARG A 176 -22.53 6.10 0.82
N TRP A 177 -23.70 6.10 1.43
CA TRP A 177 -24.23 5.02 2.24
C TRP A 177 -25.19 4.14 1.44
N ASP A 178 -25.47 2.94 1.95
CA ASP A 178 -26.48 1.98 1.50
C ASP A 178 -26.32 1.50 0.05
N PRO A 179 -25.26 0.79 -0.28
CA PRO A 179 -24.13 0.34 0.55
C PRO A 179 -23.03 1.39 0.71
N LEU A 180 -22.14 1.21 1.69
CA LEU A 180 -20.96 2.06 1.81
C LEU A 180 -20.03 1.89 0.59
N VAL A 181 -19.83 2.98 -0.12
CA VAL A 181 -18.87 3.11 -1.22
C VAL A 181 -18.18 4.45 -1.07
N GLY A 182 -16.89 4.50 -1.30
CA GLY A 182 -16.16 5.76 -1.23
C GLY A 182 -14.83 5.77 -1.96
N ILE A 183 -14.31 6.98 -2.15
CA ILE A 183 -13.00 7.26 -2.72
C ILE A 183 -12.26 8.16 -1.76
N ALA A 184 -11.04 7.79 -1.35
CA ALA A 184 -10.14 8.67 -0.63
C ALA A 184 -8.91 8.96 -1.49
N ILE A 185 -8.54 10.24 -1.58
CA ILE A 185 -7.30 10.71 -2.20
C ILE A 185 -6.48 11.38 -1.10
N LEU A 186 -5.20 11.02 -1.00
CA LEU A 186 -4.33 11.44 0.09
C LEU A 186 -2.94 11.82 -0.41
N ASN A 187 -2.48 13.03 -0.05
CA ASN A 187 -1.06 13.41 -0.13
C ASN A 187 -0.51 13.53 1.30
N PRO A 188 0.33 12.58 1.75
CA PRO A 188 0.83 12.54 3.13
C PRO A 188 1.60 13.79 3.55
N TYR A 189 2.39 14.37 2.66
CA TYR A 189 3.16 15.58 2.95
C TYR A 189 2.28 16.81 3.21
N ASN A 190 1.15 16.93 2.51
CA ASN A 190 0.21 18.03 2.75
C ASN A 190 -0.65 17.82 4.02
N ILE A 191 -0.79 16.57 4.49
CA ILE A 191 -1.43 16.27 5.77
C ILE A 191 -0.52 16.60 6.95
N ASP A 192 0.74 16.19 6.87
CA ASP A 192 1.74 16.40 7.92
C ASP A 192 3.08 16.86 7.32
N ARG A 193 3.44 18.13 7.50
CA ARG A 193 4.69 18.72 7.00
C ARG A 193 5.95 18.24 7.73
N ASN A 194 5.81 17.44 8.80
CA ASN A 194 6.92 16.68 9.37
C ASN A 194 7.28 15.43 8.56
N THR A 195 6.44 15.05 7.60
CA THR A 195 6.79 14.07 6.57
C THR A 195 7.97 14.59 5.75
N GLU A 196 8.89 13.72 5.37
CA GLU A 196 10.06 14.11 4.58
C GLU A 196 9.64 14.72 3.23
N GLU A 197 10.34 15.78 2.79
CA GLU A 197 10.04 16.49 1.52
C GLU A 197 10.10 15.58 0.28
N ILE A 198 10.78 14.43 0.35
CA ILE A 198 10.81 13.46 -0.76
C ILE A 198 9.43 12.89 -1.10
N TYR A 199 8.44 13.02 -0.19
CA TYR A 199 7.06 12.55 -0.38
C TYR A 199 6.10 13.62 -0.91
N THR A 200 6.60 14.79 -1.33
CA THR A 200 5.77 15.91 -1.84
C THR A 200 4.86 15.48 -2.99
N GLU A 201 5.38 14.67 -3.90
CA GLU A 201 4.66 14.19 -5.08
C GLU A 201 3.88 12.89 -4.84
N THR A 202 4.00 12.30 -3.65
CA THR A 202 3.35 11.02 -3.35
C THR A 202 1.85 11.22 -3.14
N THR A 203 1.06 10.60 -3.98
CA THR A 203 -0.40 10.64 -3.87
C THR A 203 -0.97 9.22 -3.89
N PHE A 204 -1.84 8.91 -2.92
CA PHE A 204 -2.59 7.67 -2.82
C PHE A 204 -4.05 7.90 -3.23
N ARG A 205 -4.66 6.90 -3.83
CA ARG A 205 -6.09 6.80 -4.05
C ARG A 205 -6.58 5.44 -3.57
N ILE A 206 -7.64 5.44 -2.77
CA ILE A 206 -8.30 4.25 -2.25
C ILE A 206 -9.76 4.31 -2.69
N ASP A 207 -10.20 3.37 -3.52
CA ASP A 207 -11.61 3.17 -3.85
C ASP A 207 -12.13 2.00 -3.02
N TYR A 208 -13.05 2.24 -2.10
CA TYR A 208 -13.59 1.24 -1.17
C TYR A 208 -15.06 0.95 -1.46
N SER A 209 -15.49 -0.30 -1.27
CA SER A 209 -16.88 -0.69 -1.51
C SER A 209 -17.30 -1.91 -0.70
N GLU A 210 -18.49 -1.84 -0.11
CA GLU A 210 -19.25 -2.95 0.48
C GLU A 210 -20.48 -3.34 -0.39
N ALA A 211 -20.49 -2.94 -1.65
CA ALA A 211 -21.65 -3.13 -2.53
C ALA A 211 -21.86 -4.58 -3.02
N GLY A 212 -20.90 -5.47 -2.82
CA GLY A 212 -20.98 -6.86 -3.27
C GLY A 212 -20.95 -7.06 -4.78
N ASN A 213 -20.76 -5.99 -5.57
CA ASN A 213 -20.90 -6.00 -7.03
C ASN A 213 -19.81 -6.75 -7.79
N LEU A 214 -18.68 -7.07 -7.14
CA LEU A 214 -17.59 -7.89 -7.68
C LEU A 214 -17.53 -9.29 -7.05
N GLY A 215 -18.54 -9.68 -6.26
CA GLY A 215 -18.60 -10.97 -5.58
C GLY A 215 -17.82 -11.04 -4.27
N TYR A 216 -17.37 -9.89 -3.74
CA TYR A 216 -16.72 -9.75 -2.44
C TYR A 216 -17.65 -9.08 -1.44
N ASP A 217 -17.55 -9.45 -0.16
CA ASP A 217 -18.28 -8.79 0.93
C ASP A 217 -17.84 -7.34 1.07
N ALA A 218 -16.53 -7.11 0.94
CA ALA A 218 -15.91 -5.80 0.83
C ALA A 218 -14.69 -5.87 -0.09
N HIS A 219 -14.41 -4.78 -0.79
CA HIS A 219 -13.18 -4.67 -1.56
C HIS A 219 -12.62 -3.25 -1.54
N MET A 220 -11.33 -3.14 -1.79
CA MET A 220 -10.67 -1.86 -2.04
C MET A 220 -9.73 -1.97 -3.25
N LEU A 221 -9.62 -0.86 -3.99
CA LEU A 221 -8.59 -0.64 -4.99
C LEU A 221 -7.65 0.44 -4.45
N VAL A 222 -6.39 0.09 -4.24
CA VAL A 222 -5.35 1.02 -3.82
C VAL A 222 -4.46 1.34 -5.01
N SER A 223 -4.31 2.62 -5.27
CA SER A 223 -3.37 3.13 -6.26
C SER A 223 -2.48 4.19 -5.62
N PHE A 224 -1.22 4.27 -6.02
CA PHE A 224 -0.38 5.40 -5.68
C PHE A 224 0.64 5.71 -6.78
N SER A 225 1.08 6.95 -6.80
CA SER A 225 2.11 7.46 -7.72
C SER A 225 3.03 8.44 -7.01
N GLY A 226 4.19 8.71 -7.61
CA GLY A 226 5.16 9.64 -7.05
C GLY A 226 5.83 9.15 -5.76
N TYR A 227 5.84 7.83 -5.50
CA TYR A 227 6.53 7.31 -4.34
C TYR A 227 8.05 7.42 -4.52
N PRO A 228 8.81 7.95 -3.55
CA PRO A 228 10.21 8.24 -3.71
C PRO A 228 11.05 6.98 -3.89
N LEU A 229 11.83 6.95 -4.96
CA LEU A 229 12.75 5.86 -5.20
C LEU A 229 13.97 5.98 -4.29
N PRO A 230 14.32 4.93 -3.54
CA PRO A 230 15.55 4.88 -2.76
C PRO A 230 16.78 4.88 -3.67
N ASN A 231 17.96 5.11 -3.08
CA ASN A 231 19.21 4.95 -3.81
C ASN A 231 19.30 3.51 -4.39
N PRO A 232 19.46 3.33 -5.72
CA PRO A 232 19.49 2.01 -6.35
C PRO A 232 20.61 1.10 -5.86
N LEU A 233 21.71 1.66 -5.34
CA LEU A 233 22.82 0.87 -4.76
C LEU A 233 22.46 0.29 -3.37
N GLN A 234 21.46 0.86 -2.69
CA GLN A 234 21.00 0.41 -1.37
C GLN A 234 19.76 -0.46 -1.50
N ASN A 235 18.83 -0.08 -2.38
CA ASN A 235 17.62 -0.83 -2.64
C ASN A 235 17.23 -0.71 -4.13
N PRO A 236 17.62 -1.67 -4.97
CA PRO A 236 17.28 -1.66 -6.38
C PRO A 236 15.79 -1.95 -6.64
N TYR A 237 15.06 -2.45 -5.64
CA TYR A 237 13.66 -2.87 -5.80
C TYR A 237 12.66 -1.80 -5.37
N GLY A 238 13.10 -0.55 -5.19
CA GLY A 238 12.20 0.57 -4.90
C GLY A 238 11.10 0.67 -5.95
N LEU A 239 9.85 0.88 -5.47
CA LEU A 239 8.69 1.08 -6.34
C LEU A 239 8.31 2.56 -6.36
N ASP A 240 7.81 3.06 -7.48
CA ASP A 240 7.36 4.44 -7.66
C ASP A 240 5.85 4.57 -7.86
N LYS A 241 5.22 3.51 -8.41
CA LYS A 241 3.77 3.44 -8.68
C LYS A 241 3.24 2.05 -8.38
N MET A 242 1.99 1.95 -7.97
CA MET A 242 1.29 0.69 -7.82
C MET A 242 -0.21 0.85 -8.01
N LYS A 243 -0.84 -0.20 -8.53
CA LYS A 243 -2.28 -0.42 -8.52
C LYS A 243 -2.57 -1.82 -8.02
N MET A 244 -3.33 -1.92 -6.94
CA MET A 244 -3.60 -3.17 -6.24
C MET A 244 -5.07 -3.27 -5.84
N PHE A 245 -5.70 -4.36 -6.21
CA PHE A 245 -7.03 -4.73 -5.73
C PHE A 245 -6.91 -5.64 -4.52
N VAL A 246 -7.80 -5.45 -3.54
CA VAL A 246 -7.96 -6.32 -2.37
C VAL A 246 -9.44 -6.60 -2.20
N GLY A 247 -9.84 -7.85 -2.19
CA GLY A 247 -11.23 -8.28 -1.98
C GLY A 247 -11.32 -9.30 -0.86
N LYS A 248 -12.35 -9.19 -0.01
CA LYS A 248 -12.61 -10.10 1.10
C LYS A 248 -13.93 -10.84 0.89
N THR A 249 -13.93 -12.15 1.12
CA THR A 249 -15.11 -13.01 1.15
C THR A 249 -14.96 -14.00 2.30
N GLY A 250 -15.78 -13.84 3.35
CA GLY A 250 -15.62 -14.61 4.59
C GLY A 250 -14.21 -14.42 5.17
N ASP A 251 -13.47 -15.51 5.36
CA ASP A 251 -12.12 -15.52 5.92
C ASP A 251 -11.01 -15.45 4.83
N HIS A 252 -11.40 -15.36 3.56
CA HIS A 252 -10.46 -15.33 2.45
C HIS A 252 -10.26 -13.90 1.94
N VAL A 253 -8.99 -13.53 1.75
CA VAL A 253 -8.59 -12.27 1.15
C VAL A 253 -7.87 -12.53 -0.16
N THR A 254 -8.35 -11.90 -1.23
CA THR A 254 -7.76 -11.94 -2.57
C THR A 254 -7.02 -10.64 -2.82
N VAL A 255 -5.79 -10.73 -3.33
CA VAL A 255 -4.97 -9.57 -3.69
C VAL A 255 -4.42 -9.77 -5.09
N TYR A 256 -4.57 -8.78 -5.96
CA TYR A 256 -3.89 -8.78 -7.25
C TYR A 256 -3.52 -7.37 -7.69
N GLY A 257 -2.45 -7.25 -8.43
CA GLY A 257 -1.99 -5.92 -8.79
C GLY A 257 -0.77 -5.92 -9.68
N ASN A 258 -0.25 -4.72 -9.84
CA ASN A 258 0.99 -4.45 -10.54
C ASN A 258 1.69 -3.27 -9.89
N SER A 259 3.02 -3.35 -9.74
CA SER A 259 3.87 -2.27 -9.23
C SER A 259 5.06 -2.04 -10.15
N SER A 260 5.42 -0.78 -10.34
CA SER A 260 6.51 -0.32 -11.20
C SER A 260 7.81 -0.17 -10.42
N HIS A 261 8.90 -0.79 -10.90
CA HIS A 261 10.20 -0.81 -10.26
C HIS A 261 11.31 -0.38 -11.25
N PRO A 262 11.46 0.92 -11.50
CA PRO A 262 12.35 1.41 -12.56
C PRO A 262 13.82 1.04 -12.37
N ASN A 263 14.24 0.81 -11.13
CA ASN A 263 15.63 0.46 -10.78
C ASN A 263 15.87 -1.05 -10.64
N ALA A 264 14.81 -1.86 -10.64
CA ALA A 264 14.92 -3.32 -10.54
C ALA A 264 15.24 -3.91 -11.92
N LYS A 265 16.52 -4.20 -12.17
CA LYS A 265 17.00 -4.71 -13.46
C LYS A 265 18.16 -5.68 -13.27
N PHE A 266 18.33 -6.59 -14.22
CA PHE A 266 19.41 -7.58 -14.18
C PHE A 266 20.74 -6.99 -14.63
N PHE A 267 20.71 -6.08 -15.62
CA PHE A 267 21.90 -5.44 -16.18
C PHE A 267 21.75 -3.92 -16.18
N SER A 268 22.87 -3.21 -16.12
CA SER A 268 22.91 -1.76 -15.97
C SER A 268 22.33 -0.97 -17.15
N ASN A 269 22.20 -1.58 -18.31
CA ASN A 269 21.68 -0.96 -19.55
C ASN A 269 20.22 -1.31 -19.85
N GLU A 270 19.56 -2.06 -18.98
CA GLU A 270 18.16 -2.44 -19.13
C GLU A 270 17.24 -1.43 -18.46
N THR A 271 15.99 -1.38 -18.90
CA THR A 271 14.89 -0.73 -18.19
C THR A 271 14.46 -1.61 -17.01
N GLY A 272 13.87 -1.00 -15.99
CA GLY A 272 13.29 -1.75 -14.89
C GLY A 272 12.11 -2.63 -15.34
N PHE A 273 11.51 -3.34 -14.40
CA PHE A 273 10.38 -4.22 -14.64
C PHE A 273 9.30 -4.06 -13.56
N ASN A 274 8.13 -4.56 -13.86
CA ASN A 274 7.01 -4.60 -12.93
C ASN A 274 7.04 -5.87 -12.07
N TRP A 275 6.45 -5.80 -10.85
CA TRP A 275 5.92 -6.94 -10.14
C TRP A 275 4.43 -7.05 -10.48
N ALA A 276 4.10 -7.92 -11.42
CA ALA A 276 2.73 -8.32 -11.72
C ALA A 276 2.37 -9.50 -10.81
N PHE A 277 1.30 -9.43 -10.02
CA PHE A 277 1.04 -10.44 -9.00
C PHE A 277 -0.45 -10.74 -8.80
N VAL A 278 -0.69 -11.98 -8.36
CA VAL A 278 -1.97 -12.43 -7.80
C VAL A 278 -1.68 -13.20 -6.53
N ALA A 279 -2.55 -13.06 -5.52
CA ALA A 279 -2.41 -13.76 -4.25
C ALA A 279 -3.78 -14.06 -3.63
N ALA A 280 -3.84 -15.09 -2.80
CA ALA A 280 -4.95 -15.37 -1.91
C ALA A 280 -4.40 -15.74 -0.53
N ALA A 281 -5.09 -15.31 0.52
CA ALA A 281 -4.75 -15.58 1.90
C ALA A 281 -5.98 -16.06 2.69
N ASP A 282 -5.74 -16.88 3.72
CA ASP A 282 -6.71 -17.28 4.73
C ASP A 282 -6.36 -16.58 6.04
N GLU A 283 -7.32 -15.80 6.58
CA GLU A 283 -7.10 -15.03 7.82
C GLU A 283 -6.99 -15.91 9.06
N ASN A 284 -7.73 -17.02 9.10
CA ASN A 284 -7.75 -17.89 10.28
C ASN A 284 -6.47 -18.71 10.42
N LEU A 285 -5.95 -19.19 9.29
CA LEU A 285 -4.71 -19.98 9.25
C LEU A 285 -3.46 -19.10 9.15
N ASP A 286 -3.63 -17.83 8.78
CA ASP A 286 -2.56 -16.88 8.44
C ASP A 286 -1.53 -17.48 7.47
N ILE A 287 -2.07 -18.04 6.38
CA ILE A 287 -1.30 -18.58 5.26
C ILE A 287 -1.71 -17.88 3.96
N ALA A 288 -0.81 -17.89 2.97
CA ALA A 288 -1.11 -17.31 1.66
C ALA A 288 -0.37 -18.04 0.54
N VAL A 289 -0.93 -17.88 -0.67
CA VAL A 289 -0.36 -18.35 -1.93
C VAL A 289 -0.28 -17.15 -2.89
N ALA A 290 0.83 -17.00 -3.61
CA ALA A 290 0.95 -15.96 -4.63
C ALA A 290 1.70 -16.44 -5.87
N GLU A 291 1.34 -15.86 -7.02
CA GLU A 291 2.14 -15.94 -8.24
C GLU A 291 2.63 -14.54 -8.62
N VAL A 292 3.85 -14.48 -9.13
CA VAL A 292 4.51 -13.24 -9.52
C VAL A 292 5.12 -13.40 -10.90
N GLY A 293 4.92 -12.38 -11.73
CA GLY A 293 5.62 -12.18 -12.98
C GLY A 293 6.42 -10.89 -12.96
N LEU A 294 7.43 -10.82 -13.81
CA LEU A 294 8.36 -9.69 -13.95
C LEU A 294 8.32 -9.12 -15.39
N PRO A 295 7.14 -8.62 -15.84
CA PRO A 295 7.03 -8.06 -17.19
C PRO A 295 7.78 -6.72 -17.31
N PRO A 296 8.20 -6.32 -18.52
CA PRO A 296 8.70 -4.98 -18.80
C PRO A 296 7.72 -3.89 -18.35
N LEU A 297 8.23 -2.70 -18.00
CA LEU A 297 7.42 -1.59 -17.50
C LEU A 297 6.34 -1.14 -18.50
N ASP A 298 6.65 -1.16 -19.79
CA ASP A 298 5.83 -0.66 -20.89
C ASP A 298 5.04 -1.77 -21.62
N LEU A 299 5.03 -2.98 -21.09
CA LEU A 299 4.31 -4.09 -21.70
C LEU A 299 2.81 -3.81 -21.70
N ASP A 300 2.19 -3.78 -22.87
CA ASP A 300 0.74 -3.69 -23.05
C ASP A 300 0.14 -5.10 -23.14
N ALA A 301 -0.21 -5.68 -21.99
CA ALA A 301 -0.85 -6.99 -21.87
C ALA A 301 -1.75 -7.05 -20.64
N THR A 302 -2.87 -7.78 -20.75
CA THR A 302 -3.85 -7.97 -19.67
C THR A 302 -4.11 -9.43 -19.33
N ASP A 303 -3.61 -10.34 -20.16
CA ASP A 303 -3.87 -11.77 -19.97
C ASP A 303 -2.86 -12.38 -18.98
N ARG A 304 -3.39 -13.27 -18.14
CA ARG A 304 -2.64 -13.97 -17.10
C ARG A 304 -1.46 -14.78 -17.65
N GLU A 305 -1.67 -15.47 -18.78
CA GLU A 305 -0.64 -16.35 -19.37
C GLU A 305 0.61 -15.55 -19.77
N THR A 306 0.42 -14.39 -20.36
CA THR A 306 1.53 -13.48 -20.66
C THR A 306 2.17 -12.98 -19.38
N LEU A 307 1.37 -12.40 -18.45
CA LEU A 307 1.92 -11.70 -17.29
C LEU A 307 2.57 -12.61 -16.26
N LEU A 308 2.00 -13.78 -15.98
CA LEU A 308 2.45 -14.71 -14.93
C LEU A 308 3.09 -15.98 -15.49
N GLY A 309 2.81 -16.36 -16.74
CA GLY A 309 3.39 -17.51 -17.40
C GLY A 309 4.65 -17.15 -18.19
N THR A 310 4.50 -16.39 -19.27
CA THR A 310 5.66 -15.97 -20.10
C THR A 310 6.69 -15.18 -19.29
N TYR A 311 6.23 -14.20 -18.48
CA TYR A 311 7.08 -13.40 -17.61
C TYR A 311 7.16 -13.93 -16.17
N SER A 312 6.93 -15.24 -15.95
CA SER A 312 7.15 -15.83 -14.62
C SER A 312 8.57 -15.58 -14.12
N ILE A 313 8.76 -15.55 -12.81
CA ILE A 313 10.08 -15.40 -12.19
C ILE A 313 11.08 -16.39 -12.80
N TYR A 314 10.65 -17.67 -12.94
CA TYR A 314 11.51 -18.71 -13.50
C TYR A 314 11.97 -18.38 -14.93
N ASN A 315 11.03 -18.08 -15.83
CA ASN A 315 11.34 -17.83 -17.23
C ASN A 315 12.24 -16.60 -17.41
N VAL A 316 11.90 -15.51 -16.71
CA VAL A 316 12.69 -14.27 -16.79
C VAL A 316 14.12 -14.48 -16.28
N LEU A 317 14.31 -15.10 -15.11
CA LEU A 317 15.65 -15.37 -14.58
C LEU A 317 16.42 -16.37 -15.43
N HIS A 318 15.79 -17.44 -15.87
CA HIS A 318 16.38 -18.45 -16.74
C HIS A 318 16.93 -17.82 -18.04
N ASP A 319 16.10 -17.06 -18.74
CA ASP A 319 16.47 -16.46 -20.01
C ASP A 319 17.56 -15.39 -19.85
N GLN A 320 17.49 -14.59 -18.78
CA GLN A 320 18.52 -13.60 -18.47
C GLN A 320 19.86 -14.27 -18.16
N ILE A 321 19.90 -15.33 -17.36
CA ILE A 321 21.14 -16.06 -17.06
C ILE A 321 21.72 -16.67 -18.33
N LEU A 322 20.90 -17.33 -19.16
CA LEU A 322 21.38 -17.94 -20.40
C LEU A 322 21.83 -16.92 -21.44
N SER A 323 21.27 -15.71 -21.45
CA SER A 323 21.70 -14.64 -22.34
C SER A 323 23.16 -14.22 -22.10
N VAL A 324 23.61 -14.31 -20.83
CA VAL A 324 24.98 -13.95 -20.42
C VAL A 324 25.90 -15.17 -20.38
N TRP A 325 25.38 -16.30 -19.93
CA TRP A 325 26.12 -17.56 -19.81
C TRP A 325 25.44 -18.71 -20.55
N PRO A 326 25.52 -18.73 -21.88
CA PRO A 326 24.85 -19.76 -22.69
C PRO A 326 25.31 -21.19 -22.40
N THR A 327 26.49 -21.34 -21.79
CA THR A 327 27.14 -22.62 -21.48
C THR A 327 27.26 -22.90 -19.98
N ILE A 328 26.42 -22.24 -19.15
CA ILE A 328 26.40 -22.44 -17.71
C ILE A 328 26.11 -23.92 -17.39
N ASP A 329 26.80 -24.44 -16.38
CA ASP A 329 26.53 -25.80 -15.87
C ASP A 329 25.09 -25.90 -15.35
N PRO A 330 24.31 -26.95 -15.73
CA PRO A 330 22.94 -27.12 -15.30
C PRO A 330 22.73 -27.16 -13.80
N GLU A 331 23.67 -27.69 -13.01
CA GLU A 331 23.56 -27.71 -11.55
C GLU A 331 23.70 -26.30 -10.97
N ILE A 332 24.59 -25.50 -11.54
CA ILE A 332 24.76 -24.10 -11.16
C ILE A 332 23.51 -23.29 -11.57
N LEU A 333 22.98 -23.49 -12.77
CA LEU A 333 21.75 -22.84 -13.22
C LEU A 333 20.58 -23.15 -12.28
N ASN A 334 20.39 -24.41 -11.92
CA ASN A 334 19.34 -24.83 -10.98
C ASN A 334 19.50 -24.19 -9.60
N ALA A 335 20.73 -23.98 -9.13
CA ALA A 335 20.98 -23.27 -7.88
C ALA A 335 20.55 -21.80 -7.92
N TYR A 336 20.73 -21.11 -9.04
CA TYR A 336 20.23 -19.75 -9.27
C TYR A 336 18.69 -19.71 -9.37
N LEU A 337 18.08 -20.73 -9.96
CA LEU A 337 16.63 -20.83 -10.16
C LEU A 337 15.89 -21.44 -8.96
N TYR A 338 16.56 -21.61 -7.82
CA TYR A 338 15.92 -22.13 -6.60
C TYR A 338 14.82 -21.19 -6.11
N ASN A 339 13.64 -21.75 -5.79
CA ASN A 339 12.45 -21.02 -5.35
C ASN A 339 11.92 -19.98 -6.36
N THR A 340 12.13 -20.18 -7.67
CA THR A 340 11.58 -19.31 -8.72
C THR A 340 10.31 -19.84 -9.34
N GLN A 341 9.95 -21.11 -9.07
CA GLN A 341 8.73 -21.73 -9.57
C GLN A 341 7.48 -21.10 -8.93
N ALA A 342 6.41 -21.00 -9.70
CA ALA A 342 5.11 -20.58 -9.19
C ALA A 342 4.29 -21.78 -8.72
N PRO A 343 3.40 -21.61 -7.72
CA PRO A 343 3.25 -20.42 -6.88
C PRO A 343 4.25 -20.39 -5.70
N GLY A 344 4.40 -19.21 -5.10
CA GLY A 344 5.05 -19.05 -3.81
C GLY A 344 4.07 -19.23 -2.66
N TYR A 345 4.53 -19.79 -1.54
CA TYR A 345 3.74 -20.11 -0.34
C TYR A 345 4.26 -19.33 0.86
N PHE A 346 3.34 -18.84 1.69
CA PHE A 346 3.63 -17.95 2.80
C PHE A 346 2.88 -18.38 4.06
N ASN A 347 3.44 -18.05 5.20
CA ASN A 347 2.79 -18.12 6.51
C ASN A 347 3.08 -16.83 7.30
N GLN A 348 2.62 -16.74 8.55
CA GLN A 348 2.84 -15.59 9.43
C GLN A 348 4.33 -15.18 9.55
N THR A 349 5.29 -16.09 9.37
CA THR A 349 6.71 -15.77 9.44
C THR A 349 7.30 -15.28 8.13
N GLY A 350 6.58 -15.41 7.02
CA GLY A 350 6.98 -14.95 5.71
C GLY A 350 6.93 -16.01 4.62
N PHE A 351 7.73 -15.79 3.58
CA PHE A 351 7.88 -16.73 2.47
C PHE A 351 8.46 -18.06 2.97
N VAL A 352 7.81 -19.16 2.60
CA VAL A 352 8.19 -20.52 3.00
C VAL A 352 8.98 -21.19 1.89
N GLN A 353 8.35 -21.37 0.72
CA GLN A 353 8.93 -22.03 -0.45
C GLN A 353 8.11 -21.74 -1.70
N ALA A 354 8.59 -22.14 -2.87
CA ALA A 354 7.88 -22.02 -4.14
C ALA A 354 7.78 -23.36 -4.88
N GLY A 355 6.79 -23.47 -5.78
CA GLY A 355 6.57 -24.60 -6.68
C GLY A 355 5.77 -25.74 -6.07
N THR A 356 6.06 -26.15 -4.85
CA THR A 356 5.40 -27.27 -4.17
C THR A 356 4.71 -26.80 -2.90
N GLU A 357 3.46 -27.20 -2.68
CA GLU A 357 2.71 -26.83 -1.48
C GLU A 357 3.33 -27.44 -0.19
N PRO A 358 3.46 -26.62 0.88
CA PRO A 358 3.98 -27.08 2.17
C PRO A 358 3.03 -28.07 2.89
N SER A 359 1.71 -27.90 2.71
CA SER A 359 0.64 -28.77 3.24
C SER A 359 -0.61 -28.67 2.39
N GLU A 360 -1.60 -29.54 2.64
CA GLU A 360 -2.91 -29.53 1.97
C GLU A 360 -3.74 -28.26 2.26
N ASP A 361 -3.46 -27.54 3.34
CA ASP A 361 -4.18 -26.32 3.71
C ASP A 361 -4.04 -25.21 2.66
N TYR A 362 -3.00 -25.24 1.84
CA TYR A 362 -2.76 -24.28 0.78
C TYR A 362 -3.55 -24.56 -0.51
N LEU A 363 -4.11 -25.76 -0.69
CA LEU A 363 -4.78 -26.15 -1.93
C LEU A 363 -5.99 -25.24 -2.27
N PRO A 364 -6.90 -24.89 -1.33
CA PRO A 364 -8.01 -23.99 -1.62
C PRO A 364 -7.52 -22.62 -2.12
N LEU A 365 -6.47 -22.05 -1.50
CA LEU A 365 -5.93 -20.74 -1.89
C LEU A 365 -5.32 -20.76 -3.29
N LYS A 366 -4.70 -21.87 -3.67
CA LYS A 366 -4.16 -22.09 -5.02
C LYS A 366 -5.27 -22.08 -6.08
N GLU A 367 -6.44 -22.61 -5.78
CA GLU A 367 -7.60 -22.58 -6.68
C GLU A 367 -8.15 -21.15 -6.84
N PHE A 368 -8.19 -20.36 -5.77
CA PHE A 368 -8.66 -18.97 -5.83
C PHE A 368 -7.84 -18.10 -6.78
N ILE A 369 -6.52 -18.25 -6.83
CA ILE A 369 -5.66 -17.40 -7.66
C ILE A 369 -5.69 -17.77 -9.15
N GLN A 370 -6.18 -18.94 -9.54
CA GLN A 370 -6.11 -19.44 -10.93
C GLN A 370 -6.86 -18.55 -11.94
N ASN A 371 -7.96 -17.92 -11.49
CA ASN A 371 -8.80 -17.08 -12.33
C ASN A 371 -8.49 -15.58 -12.22
N LEU A 372 -7.45 -15.21 -11.44
CA LEU A 372 -7.04 -13.84 -11.28
C LEU A 372 -5.99 -13.45 -12.32
N ALA A 373 -6.03 -12.20 -12.74
CA ALA A 373 -5.00 -11.61 -13.60
C ALA A 373 -4.52 -10.28 -13.00
N PRO A 374 -3.22 -9.98 -13.08
CA PRO A 374 -2.69 -8.66 -12.71
C PRO A 374 -3.23 -7.55 -13.62
N TYR A 375 -3.00 -6.30 -13.24
CA TYR A 375 -3.29 -5.16 -14.11
C TYR A 375 -2.28 -5.07 -15.27
N ASN A 376 -2.68 -4.35 -16.34
CA ASN A 376 -1.82 -4.04 -17.46
C ASN A 376 -0.61 -3.18 -17.00
N PRO A 377 0.64 -3.62 -17.21
CA PRO A 377 1.84 -2.85 -16.90
C PRO A 377 1.85 -1.42 -17.47
N ALA A 378 1.56 -1.25 -18.74
CA ALA A 378 1.54 0.05 -19.40
C ALA A 378 0.56 1.03 -18.71
N SER A 379 -0.60 0.55 -18.24
CA SER A 379 -1.58 1.40 -17.53
C SER A 379 -1.07 1.94 -16.18
N ILE A 380 -0.08 1.28 -15.57
CA ILE A 380 0.54 1.76 -14.34
C ILE A 380 1.47 2.94 -14.60
N LEU A 381 2.19 2.93 -15.72
CA LEU A 381 3.05 4.05 -16.11
C LEU A 381 2.25 5.34 -16.35
N GLU A 382 1.08 5.21 -16.96
CA GLU A 382 0.20 6.34 -17.31
C GLU A 382 -0.66 6.82 -16.15
N MET A 383 -0.63 6.11 -15.01
CA MET A 383 -1.48 6.43 -13.87
C MET A 383 -1.16 7.81 -13.30
N ASN A 384 -2.19 8.65 -13.21
CA ASN A 384 -2.18 9.95 -12.57
C ASN A 384 -3.29 10.02 -11.52
N ILE A 385 -2.99 10.56 -10.34
CA ILE A 385 -3.92 10.69 -9.21
C ILE A 385 -3.98 12.16 -8.85
N GLU A 386 -5.15 12.78 -9.00
CA GLU A 386 -5.36 14.20 -8.76
C GLU A 386 -6.52 14.42 -7.79
N PHE A 387 -6.47 15.51 -7.04
CA PHE A 387 -7.58 15.99 -6.25
C PHE A 387 -8.63 16.65 -7.16
N ASP A 388 -9.89 16.68 -6.70
CA ASP A 388 -10.95 17.47 -7.29
C ASP A 388 -10.77 18.95 -6.90
N GLU A 389 -10.73 19.86 -7.87
CA GLU A 389 -10.50 21.30 -7.65
C GLU A 389 -11.78 22.06 -7.21
#